data_83b0384876f9b65a88554f3d66cfa7ed
#
_entry.id   83b0384876f9b65a88554f3d66cfa7ed
#
_cell.length_a   1.000
_cell.length_b   1.000
_cell.length_c   1.000
_cell.angle_alpha   90.00
_cell.angle_beta   90.00
_cell.angle_gamma   90.00
#
_symmetry.space_group_name_H-M   'P 1'
#
loop_
_entity.id
_entity.type
_entity.pdbx_description
1 polymer ?
#
loop_
_entity_poly.entity_id
_entity_poly.type
_entity_poly.pdbx_seq_one_letter_code
_entity_poly.pdbx_strand_id
1 'polypeptide(L)'
;KEKVYWFIRNNSRNAFKDQRILLKNLESGIILDVGAHIGNTVKLYRNYFPGYKIFCIEPFSESCDYLKKRFINASNINIVEIALGSKDETKTLFVSNFSNLNSLQRPNERAWGFADKKSVDVKTTTLDQFCYDNDIKHIDILKLDVQGSELDVLMGSKKIFEKGNISLV
;
A
#
# COMPACT_ATOMS: atom_id res chain seq x y z
N LYS A 1 -6.24 -22.99 9.79
CA LYS A 1 -6.39 -21.50 9.82
C LYS A 1 -6.43 -20.96 11.27
N GLU A 2 -7.18 -21.55 12.18
CA GLU A 2 -7.25 -21.11 13.60
C GLU A 2 -5.93 -21.20 14.37
N LYS A 3 -5.11 -22.24 14.13
CA LYS A 3 -3.78 -22.40 14.78
C LYS A 3 -2.79 -21.29 14.42
N VAL A 4 -2.86 -20.78 13.19
CA VAL A 4 -1.99 -19.69 12.72
C VAL A 4 -2.38 -18.37 13.38
N TYR A 5 -3.68 -18.10 13.48
CA TYR A 5 -4.21 -16.89 14.13
C TYR A 5 -3.84 -16.81 15.62
N TRP A 6 -3.89 -17.96 16.31
CA TRP A 6 -3.52 -18.05 17.73
C TRP A 6 -2.02 -17.81 17.95
N PHE A 7 -1.16 -18.32 17.05
CA PHE A 7 0.28 -18.14 17.11
C PHE A 7 0.69 -16.68 16.99
N ILE A 8 0.13 -15.95 16.04
CA ILE A 8 0.41 -14.51 15.81
C ILE A 8 0.03 -13.69 17.04
N ARG A 9 -1.15 -13.94 17.62
CA ARG A 9 -1.66 -13.18 18.76
C ARG A 9 -0.81 -13.31 20.02
N ASN A 10 -0.13 -14.42 20.20
CA ASN A 10 0.55 -14.73 21.47
C ASN A 10 2.08 -14.57 21.46
N ASN A 11 2.74 -14.57 20.29
CA ASN A 11 4.20 -14.73 20.23
C ASN A 11 4.99 -13.60 19.56
N SER A 12 4.35 -12.61 18.93
CA SER A 12 5.10 -11.58 18.25
C SER A 12 4.46 -10.19 18.36
N ARG A 13 5.31 -9.19 18.56
CA ARG A 13 4.97 -7.77 18.55
C ARG A 13 5.42 -7.09 17.26
N ASN A 14 5.87 -7.86 16.25
CA ASN A 14 6.44 -7.32 15.01
C ASN A 14 5.76 -7.96 13.81
N ALA A 15 4.85 -7.21 13.18
CA ALA A 15 4.06 -7.67 12.04
C ALA A 15 4.93 -8.19 10.88
N PHE A 16 6.10 -7.59 10.59
CA PHE A 16 6.99 -8.02 9.52
C PHE A 16 7.62 -9.39 9.81
N LYS A 17 7.96 -9.64 11.08
CA LYS A 17 8.47 -10.95 11.51
C LYS A 17 7.39 -12.01 11.39
N ASP A 18 6.16 -11.69 11.76
CA ASP A 18 5.01 -12.60 11.65
C ASP A 18 4.71 -12.94 10.19
N GLN A 19 4.67 -11.93 9.32
CA GLN A 19 4.51 -12.11 7.88
C GLN A 19 5.64 -13.00 7.32
N ARG A 20 6.90 -12.79 7.74
CA ARG A 20 8.03 -13.61 7.29
C ARG A 20 7.91 -15.07 7.75
N ILE A 21 7.37 -15.32 8.94
CA ILE A 21 7.10 -16.68 9.44
C ILE A 21 6.01 -17.36 8.61
N LEU A 22 4.94 -16.65 8.27
CA LEU A 22 3.83 -17.17 7.46
C LEU A 22 4.27 -17.49 6.02
N LEU A 23 5.17 -16.68 5.46
CA LEU A 23 5.70 -16.82 4.10
C LEU A 23 7.09 -17.48 4.07
N LYS A 24 7.47 -18.23 5.12
CA LYS A 24 8.83 -18.78 5.31
C LYS A 24 9.38 -19.65 4.17
N ASN A 25 8.49 -20.26 3.39
CA ASN A 25 8.85 -21.16 2.29
C ASN A 25 8.98 -20.41 0.95
N LEU A 26 8.77 -19.09 0.92
CA LEU A 26 8.84 -18.26 -0.29
C LEU A 26 10.09 -17.37 -0.22
N GLU A 27 10.99 -17.54 -1.19
CA GLU A 27 12.22 -16.74 -1.29
C GLU A 27 11.99 -15.45 -2.09
N SER A 28 10.99 -15.43 -2.94
CA SER A 28 10.58 -14.29 -3.77
C SER A 28 9.06 -14.19 -3.81
N GLY A 29 8.57 -13.00 -4.13
CA GLY A 29 7.14 -12.74 -4.21
C GLY A 29 6.84 -11.28 -4.51
N ILE A 30 5.59 -10.88 -4.34
CA ILE A 30 5.10 -9.53 -4.60
C ILE A 30 4.49 -8.92 -3.34
N ILE A 31 4.97 -7.73 -3.01
CA ILE A 31 4.41 -6.88 -1.96
C ILE A 31 3.84 -5.63 -2.60
N LEU A 32 2.59 -5.30 -2.27
CA LEU A 32 1.99 -4.01 -2.57
C LEU A 32 1.88 -3.20 -1.28
N ASP A 33 2.61 -2.09 -1.20
CA ASP A 33 2.52 -1.08 -0.14
C ASP A 33 1.66 0.07 -0.65
N VAL A 34 0.36 0.03 -0.35
CA VAL A 34 -0.62 1.04 -0.76
C VAL A 34 -0.69 2.13 0.30
N GLY A 35 -0.41 3.37 -0.10
CA GLY A 35 -0.09 4.49 0.79
C GLY A 35 1.35 4.39 1.31
N ALA A 36 2.32 4.28 0.38
CA ALA A 36 3.72 4.08 0.72
C ALA A 36 4.37 5.31 1.35
N HIS A 37 3.80 6.51 1.16
CA HIS A 37 4.30 7.78 1.67
C HIS A 37 5.79 7.96 1.37
N ILE A 38 6.65 8.20 2.36
CA ILE A 38 8.10 8.33 2.21
C ILE A 38 8.87 6.99 2.33
N GLY A 39 8.16 5.85 2.36
CA GLY A 39 8.75 4.51 2.29
C GLY A 39 9.36 3.97 3.58
N ASN A 40 8.86 4.36 4.74
CA ASN A 40 9.35 3.78 6.01
C ASN A 40 9.00 2.30 6.12
N THR A 41 7.79 1.91 5.73
CA THR A 41 7.35 0.52 5.64
C THR A 41 8.12 -0.25 4.57
N VAL A 42 8.35 0.36 3.41
CA VAL A 42 9.16 -0.23 2.31
C VAL A 42 10.56 -0.61 2.77
N LYS A 43 11.22 0.23 3.57
CA LYS A 43 12.53 -0.08 4.16
C LYS A 43 12.48 -1.35 5.01
N LEU A 44 11.43 -1.54 5.80
CA LEU A 44 11.23 -2.74 6.62
C LEU A 44 10.96 -3.96 5.74
N TYR A 45 10.09 -3.84 4.74
CA TYR A 45 9.86 -4.93 3.78
C TYR A 45 11.14 -5.38 3.08
N ARG A 46 12.00 -4.47 2.64
CA ARG A 46 13.31 -4.84 2.06
C ARG A 46 14.18 -5.67 3.00
N ASN A 47 14.15 -5.36 4.29
CA ASN A 47 14.96 -6.08 5.27
C ASN A 47 14.43 -7.49 5.55
N TYR A 48 13.10 -7.64 5.65
CA TYR A 48 12.46 -8.92 5.95
C TYR A 48 12.23 -9.80 4.72
N PHE A 49 12.12 -9.19 3.52
CA PHE A 49 11.77 -9.83 2.25
C PHE A 49 12.70 -9.37 1.11
N PRO A 50 14.02 -9.61 1.21
CA PRO A 50 15.00 -9.05 0.26
C PRO A 50 14.81 -9.52 -1.18
N GLY A 51 14.23 -10.71 -1.41
CA GLY A 51 13.94 -11.27 -2.74
C GLY A 51 12.61 -10.83 -3.35
N TYR A 52 11.81 -10.04 -2.64
CA TYR A 52 10.47 -9.66 -3.11
C TYR A 52 10.50 -8.40 -3.99
N LYS A 53 9.64 -8.39 -5.00
CA LYS A 53 9.32 -7.18 -5.76
C LYS A 53 8.30 -6.36 -4.97
N ILE A 54 8.59 -5.08 -4.77
CA ILE A 54 7.75 -4.19 -3.97
C ILE A 54 7.19 -3.10 -4.89
N PHE A 55 5.87 -2.96 -4.91
CA PHE A 55 5.19 -1.84 -5.53
C PHE A 55 4.80 -0.84 -4.44
N CYS A 56 5.35 0.36 -4.53
CA CYS A 56 5.02 1.51 -3.69
C CYS A 56 3.97 2.33 -4.41
N ILE A 57 2.73 2.23 -3.98
CA ILE A 57 1.60 2.94 -4.58
C ILE A 57 1.31 4.16 -3.71
N GLU A 58 1.51 5.34 -4.28
CA GLU A 58 1.44 6.62 -3.57
C GLU A 58 0.94 7.71 -4.54
N PRO A 59 -0.19 8.38 -4.26
CA PRO A 59 -0.74 9.40 -5.16
C PRO A 59 -0.07 10.76 -5.08
N PHE A 60 0.62 11.10 -3.97
CA PHE A 60 1.18 12.42 -3.76
C PHE A 60 2.57 12.54 -4.41
N SER A 61 2.69 13.42 -5.41
CA SER A 61 3.89 13.56 -6.24
C SER A 61 5.16 13.82 -5.42
N GLU A 62 5.10 14.72 -4.41
CA GLU A 62 6.24 15.03 -3.56
C GLU A 62 6.73 13.80 -2.77
N SER A 63 5.81 12.95 -2.31
CA SER A 63 6.15 11.68 -1.66
C SER A 63 6.79 10.69 -2.66
N CYS A 64 6.26 10.64 -3.89
CA CYS A 64 6.84 9.82 -4.95
C CYS A 64 8.26 10.24 -5.32
N ASP A 65 8.52 11.53 -5.39
CA ASP A 65 9.87 12.06 -5.68
C ASP A 65 10.85 11.72 -4.55
N TYR A 66 10.37 11.75 -3.29
CA TYR A 66 11.16 11.31 -2.16
C TYR A 66 11.47 9.80 -2.24
N LEU A 67 10.46 8.98 -2.55
CA LEU A 67 10.62 7.54 -2.75
C LEU A 67 11.63 7.22 -3.86
N LYS A 68 11.53 7.88 -5.02
CA LYS A 68 12.47 7.72 -6.16
C LYS A 68 13.92 8.01 -5.75
N LYS A 69 14.14 9.10 -5.00
CA LYS A 69 15.46 9.45 -4.48
C LYS A 69 15.97 8.44 -3.45
N ARG A 70 15.09 8.03 -2.52
CA ARG A 70 15.44 7.12 -1.42
C ARG A 70 15.82 5.72 -1.90
N PHE A 71 15.16 5.24 -2.95
CA PHE A 71 15.32 3.88 -3.46
C PHE A 71 15.95 3.81 -4.86
N ILE A 72 16.70 4.84 -5.26
CA ILE A 72 17.28 4.99 -6.59
C ILE A 72 18.11 3.76 -7.05
N ASN A 73 18.77 3.07 -6.13
CA ASN A 73 19.60 1.89 -6.41
C ASN A 73 18.88 0.56 -6.11
N ALA A 74 17.55 0.56 -5.95
CA ALA A 74 16.80 -0.63 -5.59
C ALA A 74 15.98 -1.13 -6.79
N SER A 75 16.54 -2.08 -7.56
CA SER A 75 15.92 -2.60 -8.78
C SER A 75 14.60 -3.36 -8.54
N ASN A 76 14.37 -3.82 -7.32
CA ASN A 76 13.15 -4.55 -6.95
C ASN A 76 12.04 -3.65 -6.37
N ILE A 77 12.21 -2.32 -6.36
CA ILE A 77 11.20 -1.36 -5.91
C ILE A 77 10.64 -0.60 -7.11
N ASN A 78 9.33 -0.61 -7.26
CA ASN A 78 8.58 0.09 -8.30
C ASN A 78 7.72 1.17 -7.65
N ILE A 79 7.95 2.42 -7.98
CA ILE A 79 7.18 3.54 -7.45
C ILE A 79 6.13 3.92 -8.48
N VAL A 80 4.88 3.95 -8.06
CA VAL A 80 3.73 4.17 -8.93
C VAL A 80 2.90 5.33 -8.35
N GLU A 81 2.83 6.42 -9.12
CA GLU A 81 2.18 7.66 -8.73
C GLU A 81 0.68 7.61 -9.09
N ILE A 82 -0.06 6.83 -8.33
CA ILE A 82 -1.53 6.69 -8.43
C ILE A 82 -2.11 6.42 -7.05
N ALA A 83 -3.42 6.60 -6.92
CA ALA A 83 -4.19 6.04 -5.81
C ALA A 83 -4.89 4.75 -6.24
N LEU A 84 -5.18 3.86 -5.28
CA LEU A 84 -6.13 2.76 -5.50
C LEU A 84 -7.49 3.13 -4.91
N GLY A 85 -8.54 2.68 -5.58
CA GLY A 85 -9.92 2.93 -5.18
C GLY A 85 -10.90 1.95 -5.79
N SER A 86 -12.19 2.27 -5.76
CA SER A 86 -13.27 1.39 -6.25
C SER A 86 -13.48 1.45 -7.75
N LYS A 87 -12.92 2.44 -8.45
CA LYS A 87 -13.05 2.65 -9.91
C LYS A 87 -11.94 3.54 -10.46
N ASP A 88 -11.81 3.55 -11.80
CA ASP A 88 -10.91 4.45 -12.53
C ASP A 88 -11.54 5.83 -12.63
N GLU A 89 -10.93 6.81 -12.00
CA GLU A 89 -11.38 8.20 -12.01
C GLU A 89 -10.27 9.16 -11.60
N THR A 90 -10.52 10.46 -11.67
CA THR A 90 -9.71 11.48 -11.00
C THR A 90 -10.40 11.86 -9.70
N LYS A 91 -9.67 11.81 -8.60
CA LYS A 91 -10.13 12.21 -7.25
C LYS A 91 -9.29 13.35 -6.71
N THR A 92 -9.90 14.17 -5.88
CA THR A 92 -9.19 15.18 -5.11
C THR A 92 -8.52 14.56 -3.90
N LEU A 93 -7.21 14.68 -3.81
CA LEU A 93 -6.42 14.36 -2.63
C LEU A 93 -6.31 15.60 -1.75
N PHE A 94 -6.79 15.52 -0.52
CA PHE A 94 -6.65 16.58 0.48
C PHE A 94 -5.28 16.47 1.12
N VAL A 95 -4.49 17.55 0.98
CA VAL A 95 -3.10 17.60 1.44
C VAL A 95 -3.06 18.19 2.85
N SER A 96 -2.53 17.41 3.78
CA SER A 96 -2.29 17.84 5.16
C SER A 96 -0.91 18.53 5.29
N ASN A 97 -0.77 19.42 6.26
CA ASN A 97 0.53 19.94 6.69
C ASN A 97 1.47 18.84 7.20
N PHE A 98 0.90 17.67 7.50
CA PHE A 98 1.60 16.42 7.79
C PHE A 98 1.30 15.44 6.66
N SER A 99 2.21 15.26 5.72
CA SER A 99 1.99 14.48 4.49
C SER A 99 1.53 13.03 4.71
N ASN A 100 1.81 12.44 5.88
CA ASN A 100 1.32 11.13 6.27
C ASN A 100 -0.19 11.09 6.60
N LEU A 101 -0.85 12.26 6.64
CA LEU A 101 -2.30 12.39 6.84
C LEU A 101 -3.03 12.79 5.55
N ASN A 102 -2.35 12.82 4.40
CA ASN A 102 -3.01 13.06 3.12
C ASN A 102 -4.09 12.02 2.88
N SER A 103 -5.28 12.44 2.42
CA SER A 103 -6.42 11.54 2.28
C SER A 103 -7.28 11.88 1.06
N LEU A 104 -7.87 10.85 0.44
CA LEU A 104 -8.94 11.02 -0.55
C LEU A 104 -10.30 11.30 0.11
N GLN A 105 -10.41 11.08 1.41
CA GLN A 105 -11.60 11.43 2.17
C GLN A 105 -11.55 12.91 2.53
N ARG A 106 -12.66 13.62 2.30
CA ARG A 106 -12.75 15.02 2.67
C ARG A 106 -12.61 15.16 4.19
N PRO A 107 -11.60 15.91 4.68
CA PRO A 107 -11.46 16.11 6.11
C PRO A 107 -12.63 16.92 6.65
N ASN A 108 -12.97 16.67 7.89
CA ASN A 108 -13.92 17.52 8.61
C ASN A 108 -13.31 18.94 8.78
N GLU A 109 -14.13 19.97 8.88
CA GLU A 109 -13.70 21.37 8.95
C GLU A 109 -12.75 21.70 10.11
N ARG A 110 -12.77 20.87 11.16
CA ARG A 110 -11.92 20.98 12.34
C ARG A 110 -10.77 19.97 12.36
N ALA A 111 -10.57 19.23 11.25
CA ALA A 111 -9.54 18.20 11.20
C ALA A 111 -8.15 18.83 11.33
N TRP A 112 -7.43 18.36 12.33
CA TRP A 112 -6.07 18.79 12.59
C TRP A 112 -5.15 18.48 11.39
N GLY A 113 -4.31 19.44 11.03
CA GLY A 113 -3.37 19.26 9.91
C GLY A 113 -3.90 19.70 8.54
N PHE A 114 -5.16 20.13 8.42
CA PHE A 114 -5.78 20.59 7.14
C PHE A 114 -6.13 22.08 7.14
N ALA A 115 -5.43 22.87 7.94
CA ALA A 115 -5.71 24.30 8.09
C ALA A 115 -5.61 25.08 6.76
N ASP A 116 -4.66 24.71 5.88
CA ASP A 116 -4.38 25.45 4.64
C ASP A 116 -5.29 25.02 3.47
N LYS A 117 -6.20 24.06 3.65
CA LYS A 117 -7.16 23.56 2.65
C LYS A 117 -6.52 23.24 1.28
N LYS A 118 -5.26 22.81 1.28
CA LYS A 118 -4.58 22.39 0.04
C LYS A 118 -5.17 21.10 -0.49
N SER A 119 -5.30 21.01 -1.81
CA SER A 119 -5.71 19.77 -2.48
C SER A 119 -5.08 19.69 -3.86
N VAL A 120 -4.92 18.46 -4.36
CA VAL A 120 -4.45 18.16 -5.71
C VAL A 120 -5.30 17.06 -6.32
N ASP A 121 -5.47 17.09 -7.62
CA ASP A 121 -6.16 16.00 -8.31
C ASP A 121 -5.19 14.87 -8.62
N VAL A 122 -5.61 13.65 -8.31
CA VAL A 122 -4.82 12.43 -8.51
C VAL A 122 -5.62 11.39 -9.28
N LYS A 123 -4.92 10.60 -10.08
CA LYS A 123 -5.52 9.45 -10.77
C LYS A 123 -5.78 8.33 -9.78
N THR A 124 -6.95 7.71 -9.88
CA THR A 124 -7.27 6.46 -9.18
C THR A 124 -7.49 5.32 -10.16
N THR A 125 -7.16 4.11 -9.78
CA THR A 125 -7.51 2.87 -10.47
C THR A 125 -7.93 1.80 -9.47
N THR A 126 -8.47 0.69 -9.95
CA THR A 126 -8.80 -0.43 -9.07
C THR A 126 -7.58 -1.34 -8.85
N LEU A 127 -7.52 -2.06 -7.72
CA LEU A 127 -6.47 -3.05 -7.52
C LEU A 127 -6.52 -4.15 -8.60
N ASP A 128 -7.72 -4.55 -9.02
CA ASP A 128 -7.89 -5.54 -10.10
C ASP A 128 -7.27 -5.06 -11.41
N GLN A 129 -7.51 -3.78 -11.80
CA GLN A 129 -6.95 -3.19 -13.01
C GLN A 129 -5.44 -3.02 -12.90
N PHE A 130 -4.96 -2.52 -11.76
CA PHE A 130 -3.53 -2.40 -11.50
C PHE A 130 -2.79 -3.72 -11.63
N CYS A 131 -3.34 -4.80 -11.06
CA CYS A 131 -2.77 -6.14 -11.18
C CYS A 131 -2.77 -6.64 -12.62
N TYR A 132 -3.83 -6.37 -13.37
CA TYR A 132 -3.91 -6.72 -14.79
C TYR A 132 -2.83 -6.01 -15.62
N ASP A 133 -2.69 -4.70 -15.47
CA ASP A 133 -1.75 -3.87 -16.22
C ASP A 133 -0.28 -4.20 -15.94
N ASN A 134 0.01 -4.71 -14.73
CA ASN A 134 1.36 -5.08 -14.29
C ASN A 134 1.65 -6.58 -14.33
N ASP A 135 0.75 -7.39 -14.91
CA ASP A 135 0.82 -8.86 -14.98
C ASP A 135 1.01 -9.53 -13.59
N ILE A 136 0.39 -8.95 -12.55
CA ILE A 136 0.41 -9.48 -11.18
C ILE A 136 -0.69 -10.54 -11.04
N LYS A 137 -0.29 -11.79 -10.90
CA LYS A 137 -1.22 -12.92 -10.75
C LYS A 137 -1.48 -13.27 -9.28
N HIS A 138 -0.55 -12.94 -8.40
CA HIS A 138 -0.62 -13.21 -6.97
C HIS A 138 0.06 -12.10 -6.18
N ILE A 139 -0.50 -11.75 -5.02
CA ILE A 139 0.06 -10.80 -4.06
C ILE A 139 0.34 -11.55 -2.76
N ASP A 140 1.59 -11.58 -2.34
CA ASP A 140 1.96 -12.23 -1.09
C ASP A 140 1.62 -11.36 0.13
N ILE A 141 1.83 -10.05 0.01
CA ILE A 141 1.45 -9.08 1.04
C ILE A 141 0.79 -7.88 0.39
N LEU A 142 -0.43 -7.59 0.79
CA LEU A 142 -1.15 -6.35 0.49
C LEU A 142 -1.24 -5.52 1.78
N LYS A 143 -0.44 -4.45 1.87
CA LYS A 143 -0.59 -3.47 2.96
C LYS A 143 -1.48 -2.33 2.48
N LEU A 144 -2.47 -1.96 3.27
CA LEU A 144 -3.37 -0.83 3.04
C LEU A 144 -3.22 0.17 4.20
N ASP A 145 -2.84 1.40 3.86
CA ASP A 145 -2.77 2.53 4.80
C ASP A 145 -3.04 3.82 4.01
N VAL A 146 -4.30 4.02 3.65
CA VAL A 146 -4.77 5.06 2.72
C VAL A 146 -5.69 6.08 3.40
N GLN A 147 -5.57 6.18 4.72
CA GLN A 147 -6.18 7.21 5.53
C GLN A 147 -7.70 7.34 5.30
N GLY A 148 -8.41 6.22 5.44
CA GLY A 148 -9.87 6.13 5.38
C GLY A 148 -10.44 5.65 4.04
N SER A 149 -9.62 5.38 3.03
CA SER A 149 -10.07 4.85 1.73
C SER A 149 -9.84 3.34 1.57
N GLU A 150 -9.53 2.62 2.65
CA GLU A 150 -9.25 1.18 2.63
C GLU A 150 -10.41 0.37 2.05
N LEU A 151 -11.65 0.72 2.40
CA LEU A 151 -12.85 0.06 1.88
C LEU A 151 -12.98 0.26 0.36
N ASP A 152 -12.71 1.47 -0.16
CA ASP A 152 -12.73 1.74 -1.60
C ASP A 152 -11.72 0.86 -2.34
N VAL A 153 -10.51 0.68 -1.78
CA VAL A 153 -9.49 -0.22 -2.36
C VAL A 153 -9.99 -1.67 -2.37
N LEU A 154 -10.57 -2.14 -1.28
CA LEU A 154 -11.13 -3.50 -1.19
C LEU A 154 -12.29 -3.71 -2.16
N MET A 155 -13.15 -2.71 -2.37
CA MET A 155 -14.22 -2.76 -3.37
C MET A 155 -13.68 -2.86 -4.80
N GLY A 156 -12.52 -2.27 -5.09
CA GLY A 156 -11.82 -2.34 -6.37
C GLY A 156 -10.94 -3.59 -6.55
N SER A 157 -10.99 -4.55 -5.63
CA SER A 157 -10.11 -5.74 -5.60
C SER A 157 -10.88 -7.08 -5.65
N LYS A 158 -12.15 -7.04 -6.07
CA LYS A 158 -13.05 -8.21 -6.00
C LYS A 158 -12.50 -9.44 -6.74
N LYS A 159 -12.00 -9.25 -7.97
CA LYS A 159 -11.54 -10.37 -8.81
C LYS A 159 -10.32 -11.07 -8.22
N ILE A 160 -9.36 -10.31 -7.68
CA ILE A 160 -8.15 -10.90 -7.12
C ILE A 160 -8.43 -11.61 -5.79
N PHE A 161 -9.37 -11.07 -4.97
CA PHE A 161 -9.83 -11.73 -3.74
C PHE A 161 -10.65 -12.99 -4.02
N GLU A 162 -11.60 -12.96 -4.96
CA GLU A 162 -12.44 -14.12 -5.33
C GLU A 162 -11.60 -15.29 -5.83
N LYS A 163 -10.49 -15.02 -6.50
CA LYS A 163 -9.53 -16.04 -6.95
C LYS A 163 -8.62 -16.57 -5.84
N GLY A 164 -8.66 -16.00 -4.64
CA GLY A 164 -7.76 -16.36 -3.55
C GLY A 164 -6.30 -16.00 -3.81
N ASN A 165 -6.05 -14.98 -4.62
CA ASN A 165 -4.71 -14.61 -5.08
C ASN A 165 -4.03 -13.55 -4.20
N ILE A 166 -4.43 -13.45 -2.93
CA ILE A 166 -3.76 -12.63 -1.91
C ILE A 166 -3.49 -13.51 -0.68
N SER A 167 -2.24 -13.59 -0.27
CA SER A 167 -1.85 -14.40 0.88
C SER A 167 -2.08 -13.69 2.22
N LEU A 168 -1.68 -12.43 2.33
CA LEU A 168 -1.78 -11.62 3.55
C LEU A 168 -2.30 -10.21 3.23
N VAL A 169 -3.14 -9.68 4.12
CA VAL A 169 -3.62 -8.28 4.10
C VAL A 169 -3.35 -7.63 5.45
#